data_33a87fad1ee86c3dbec2417f66830e06
#
_entry.id   33a87fad1ee86c3dbec2417f66830e06
#
_cell.length_a   1.000
_cell.length_b   1.000
_cell.length_c   1.000
_cell.angle_alpha   90.00
_cell.angle_beta   90.00
_cell.angle_gamma   90.00
#
_symmetry.space_group_name_H-M   'P 1'
#
loop_
_entity.id
_entity.type
_entity.pdbx_description
1 polymer ?
#
loop_
_entity_poly.entity_id
_entity_poly.type
_entity_poly.pdbx_seq_one_letter_code
_entity_poly.pdbx_strand_id
1 'polypeptide(L)'
;MNTIYRSALACMAAVALQGCGTTYPQLLGQRYFITNLDTHPVLISSVDGRSPGFVPAQAAPGMRRIVLQGPPGGAGFGALETFMLDVKPCTRYYIVAVKASRLDSNFTPRIDYEEPLAGCRSPADS
;
A
#
# COMPACT_ATOMS: atom_id res chain seq x y z
N MET A 1 -31.66 -30.28 22.71
CA MET A 1 -31.93 -28.93 22.27
C MET A 1 -30.92 -27.89 22.77
N ASN A 2 -30.48 -27.98 24.00
CA ASN A 2 -29.54 -27.01 24.58
C ASN A 2 -28.12 -27.05 23.97
N THR A 3 -27.72 -28.17 23.38
CA THR A 3 -26.39 -28.35 22.79
C THR A 3 -26.24 -27.60 21.45
N ILE A 4 -27.33 -27.43 20.72
CA ILE A 4 -27.30 -26.75 19.39
C ILE A 4 -27.12 -25.24 19.56
N TYR A 5 -27.73 -24.65 20.60
CA TYR A 5 -27.58 -23.22 20.86
C TYR A 5 -26.18 -22.82 21.33
N ARG A 6 -25.52 -23.69 22.07
CA ARG A 6 -24.15 -23.45 22.53
C ARG A 6 -23.14 -23.47 21.38
N SER A 7 -23.36 -24.34 20.41
CA SER A 7 -22.49 -24.42 19.24
C SER A 7 -22.64 -23.20 18.32
N ALA A 8 -23.84 -22.69 18.17
CA ALA A 8 -24.09 -21.48 17.36
C ALA A 8 -23.45 -20.23 17.96
N LEU A 9 -23.49 -20.08 19.27
CA LEU A 9 -22.86 -18.97 19.99
C LEU A 9 -21.33 -19.00 19.90
N ALA A 10 -20.74 -20.19 19.94
CA ALA A 10 -19.29 -20.34 19.80
C ALA A 10 -18.81 -19.95 18.38
N CYS A 11 -19.58 -20.28 17.34
CA CYS A 11 -19.26 -19.87 15.97
C CYS A 11 -19.33 -18.37 15.77
N MET A 12 -20.30 -17.70 16.37
CA MET A 12 -20.42 -16.24 16.27
C MET A 12 -19.26 -15.51 16.95
N ALA A 13 -18.80 -16.01 18.10
CA ALA A 13 -17.67 -15.42 18.80
C ALA A 13 -16.36 -15.57 18.01
N ALA A 14 -16.17 -16.70 17.31
CA ALA A 14 -14.99 -16.92 16.48
C ALA A 14 -14.95 -15.99 15.26
N VAL A 15 -16.10 -15.72 14.64
CA VAL A 15 -16.19 -14.81 13.48
C VAL A 15 -15.88 -13.37 13.90
N ALA A 16 -16.36 -12.93 15.07
CA ALA A 16 -16.07 -11.60 15.59
C ALA A 16 -14.58 -11.39 15.87
N LEU A 17 -13.88 -12.40 16.37
CA LEU A 17 -12.44 -12.34 16.63
C LEU A 17 -11.61 -12.31 15.33
N GLN A 18 -12.09 -12.94 14.27
CA GLN A 18 -11.41 -12.92 12.96
C GLN A 18 -11.56 -11.57 12.24
N GLY A 19 -12.62 -10.81 12.52
CA GLY A 19 -12.87 -9.49 11.93
C GLY A 19 -11.97 -8.38 12.47
N CYS A 20 -11.28 -8.59 13.60
CA CYS A 20 -10.47 -7.56 14.25
C CYS A 20 -9.00 -7.54 13.82
N GLY A 21 -8.56 -8.43 12.91
CA GLY A 21 -7.14 -8.62 12.63
C GLY A 21 -6.71 -8.50 11.18
N THR A 22 -7.56 -8.06 10.27
CA THR A 22 -7.16 -7.92 8.87
C THR A 22 -6.60 -6.54 8.61
N THR A 23 -5.30 -6.45 8.62
CA THR A 23 -4.59 -5.26 8.16
C THR A 23 -4.00 -5.55 6.80
N TYR A 24 -4.53 -4.90 5.79
CA TYR A 24 -3.96 -4.98 4.45
C TYR A 24 -2.64 -4.20 4.40
N PRO A 25 -1.67 -4.66 3.61
CA PRO A 25 -0.49 -3.85 3.30
C PRO A 25 -0.87 -2.46 2.81
N GLN A 26 -0.06 -1.48 3.17
CA GLN A 26 -0.31 -0.08 2.88
C GLN A 26 0.72 0.48 1.92
N LEU A 27 0.26 1.35 1.03
CA LEU A 27 1.09 2.04 0.06
C LEU A 27 1.00 3.55 0.33
N LEU A 28 2.15 4.17 0.55
CA LEU A 28 2.26 5.60 0.78
C LEU A 28 3.12 6.23 -0.31
N GLY A 29 2.61 7.28 -0.93
CA GLY A 29 3.36 8.05 -1.92
C GLY A 29 4.24 9.12 -1.31
N GLN A 30 4.80 8.88 -0.13
CA GLN A 30 5.60 9.83 0.63
C GLN A 30 7.04 9.37 0.74
N ARG A 31 7.94 10.33 0.87
CA ARG A 31 9.35 10.06 1.14
C ARG A 31 9.52 9.64 2.60
N TYR A 32 10.24 8.56 2.82
CA TYR A 32 10.69 8.19 4.15
C TYR A 32 11.99 8.93 4.49
N PHE A 33 12.93 8.94 3.55
CA PHE A 33 14.20 9.64 3.71
C PHE A 33 14.14 11.02 3.06
N ILE A 34 13.94 12.05 3.84
CA ILE A 34 13.79 13.42 3.34
C ILE A 34 15.11 14.06 2.90
N THR A 35 16.23 13.42 3.22
CA THR A 35 17.57 13.88 2.83
C THR A 35 17.93 13.58 1.38
N ASN A 36 17.20 12.68 0.72
CA ASN A 36 17.44 12.32 -0.66
C ASN A 36 16.80 13.36 -1.58
N LEU A 37 17.63 14.24 -2.14
CA LEU A 37 17.16 15.38 -2.93
C LEU A 37 16.59 15.00 -4.31
N ASP A 38 16.93 13.82 -4.80
CA ASP A 38 16.45 13.30 -6.09
C ASP A 38 15.09 12.59 -5.98
N THR A 39 14.58 12.41 -4.77
CA THR A 39 13.29 11.76 -4.54
C THR A 39 12.18 12.77 -4.35
N HIS A 40 11.00 12.43 -4.86
CA HIS A 40 9.81 13.27 -4.76
C HIS A 40 8.61 12.42 -4.38
N PRO A 41 7.62 13.01 -3.67
CA PRO A 41 6.39 12.27 -3.38
C PRO A 41 5.61 11.98 -4.66
N VAL A 42 4.82 10.92 -4.62
CA VAL A 42 3.93 10.52 -5.71
C VAL A 42 2.50 10.38 -5.20
N LEU A 43 1.56 10.41 -6.11
CA LEU A 43 0.18 10.07 -5.84
C LEU A 43 -0.05 8.62 -6.31
N ILE A 44 -0.63 7.79 -5.44
CA ILE A 44 -1.07 6.45 -5.82
C ILE A 44 -2.38 6.62 -6.60
N SER A 45 -2.29 6.52 -7.93
CA SER A 45 -3.44 6.76 -8.80
C SER A 45 -4.37 5.55 -8.85
N SER A 46 -3.82 4.35 -8.97
CA SER A 46 -4.62 3.12 -8.95
C SER A 46 -3.80 1.93 -8.47
N VAL A 47 -4.51 0.93 -7.96
CA VAL A 47 -3.96 -0.38 -7.61
C VAL A 47 -4.80 -1.41 -8.34
N ASP A 48 -4.18 -2.18 -9.24
CA ASP A 48 -4.86 -3.17 -10.09
C ASP A 48 -6.06 -2.59 -10.85
N GLY A 49 -5.92 -1.35 -11.33
CA GLY A 49 -6.96 -0.66 -12.09
C GLY A 49 -8.06 0.00 -11.28
N ARG A 50 -7.98 -0.02 -9.95
CA ARG A 50 -8.96 0.60 -9.06
C ARG A 50 -8.36 1.79 -8.34
N SER A 51 -9.08 2.90 -8.31
CA SER A 51 -8.68 4.06 -7.51
C SER A 51 -8.73 3.71 -6.03
N PRO A 52 -7.67 4.03 -5.26
CA PRO A 52 -7.74 3.87 -3.82
C PRO A 52 -8.73 4.87 -3.24
N GLY A 53 -9.71 4.38 -2.48
CA GLY A 53 -10.72 5.24 -1.87
C GLY A 53 -10.24 5.98 -0.63
N PHE A 54 -9.08 5.60 -0.11
CA PHE A 54 -8.57 6.11 1.16
C PHE A 54 -7.06 6.33 1.10
N VAL A 55 -6.56 7.17 2.00
CA VAL A 55 -5.13 7.35 2.26
C VAL A 55 -4.85 6.85 3.67
N PRO A 56 -3.95 5.91 3.86
CA PRO A 56 -3.10 5.30 2.85
C PRO A 56 -3.84 4.31 1.95
N ALA A 57 -3.35 4.16 0.72
CA ALA A 57 -3.86 3.14 -0.19
C ALA A 57 -3.56 1.74 0.34
N GLN A 58 -4.43 0.78 0.04
CA GLN A 58 -4.27 -0.60 0.46
C GLN A 58 -4.11 -1.51 -0.75
N ALA A 59 -3.31 -2.56 -0.59
CA ALA A 59 -3.11 -3.57 -1.62
C ALA A 59 -3.10 -4.96 -0.98
N ALA A 60 -3.76 -5.92 -1.61
CA ALA A 60 -3.67 -7.32 -1.18
C ALA A 60 -2.25 -7.86 -1.44
N PRO A 61 -1.78 -8.83 -0.63
CA PRO A 61 -0.50 -9.48 -0.89
C PRO A 61 -0.43 -10.10 -2.28
N GLY A 62 0.77 -10.16 -2.84
CA GLY A 62 1.05 -10.70 -4.17
C GLY A 62 1.45 -9.62 -5.16
N MET A 63 1.63 -10.03 -6.42
CA MET A 63 2.04 -9.12 -7.49
C MET A 63 0.91 -8.17 -7.82
N ARG A 64 1.15 -6.86 -7.70
CA ARG A 64 0.15 -5.81 -7.93
C ARG A 64 0.68 -4.79 -8.92
N ARG A 65 -0.21 -4.31 -9.76
CA ARG A 65 0.09 -3.23 -10.70
C ARG A 65 -0.35 -1.91 -10.09
N ILE A 66 0.61 -1.05 -9.83
CA ILE A 66 0.39 0.23 -9.19
C ILE A 66 0.66 1.32 -10.21
N VAL A 67 -0.29 2.21 -10.43
CA VAL A 67 -0.11 3.39 -11.27
C VAL A 67 0.14 4.58 -10.37
N LEU A 68 1.24 5.26 -10.61
CA LEU A 68 1.69 6.41 -9.85
C LEU A 68 1.63 7.67 -10.72
N GLN A 69 1.19 8.77 -10.13
CA GLN A 69 1.31 10.08 -10.74
C GLN A 69 2.42 10.83 -10.04
N GLY A 70 3.42 11.26 -10.80
CA GLY A 70 4.53 12.04 -10.28
C GLY A 70 4.15 13.48 -10.00
N PRO A 71 5.02 14.23 -9.33
CA PRO A 71 4.81 15.64 -9.11
C PRO A 71 4.84 16.40 -10.44
N PRO A 72 4.20 17.59 -10.51
CA PRO A 72 4.25 18.40 -11.72
C PRO A 72 5.70 18.73 -12.11
N GLY A 73 5.99 18.65 -13.41
CA GLY A 73 7.25 19.10 -13.98
C GLY A 73 7.09 20.49 -14.59
N GLY A 74 8.11 20.94 -15.33
CA GLY A 74 8.08 22.27 -15.98
C GLY A 74 6.96 22.45 -17.00
N ALA A 75 6.39 21.36 -17.52
CA ALA A 75 5.32 21.37 -18.52
C ALA A 75 3.91 21.16 -17.93
N GLY A 76 3.72 21.14 -16.62
CA GLY A 76 2.40 20.99 -15.99
C GLY A 76 2.24 19.69 -15.20
N PHE A 77 1.20 18.90 -15.51
CA PHE A 77 0.86 17.71 -14.74
C PHE A 77 1.98 16.65 -14.75
N GLY A 78 2.13 15.94 -13.64
CA GLY A 78 3.08 14.86 -13.53
C GLY A 78 2.72 13.67 -14.41
N ALA A 79 3.73 12.95 -14.88
CA ALA A 79 3.56 11.76 -15.70
C ALA A 79 2.95 10.62 -14.88
N LEU A 80 2.27 9.71 -15.57
CA LEU A 80 1.80 8.45 -15.00
C LEU A 80 2.82 7.36 -15.32
N GLU A 81 3.21 6.62 -14.30
CA GLU A 81 4.11 5.47 -14.44
C GLU A 81 3.52 4.24 -13.78
N THR A 82 3.66 3.10 -14.42
CA THR A 82 3.24 1.81 -13.89
C THR A 82 4.37 1.14 -13.15
N PHE A 83 4.09 0.67 -11.96
CA PHE A 83 5.06 0.01 -11.09
C PHE A 83 4.48 -1.34 -10.65
N MET A 84 5.22 -2.42 -10.97
CA MET A 84 4.85 -3.76 -10.51
C MET A 84 5.54 -4.05 -9.20
N LEU A 85 4.76 -4.37 -8.18
CA LEU A 85 5.25 -4.63 -6.84
C LEU A 85 4.72 -5.96 -6.33
N ASP A 86 5.64 -6.81 -5.87
CA ASP A 86 5.28 -8.01 -5.12
C ASP A 86 5.05 -7.61 -3.67
N VAL A 87 3.78 -7.40 -3.34
CA VAL A 87 3.35 -6.88 -2.03
C VAL A 87 3.43 -7.99 -0.99
N LYS A 88 4.24 -7.78 0.04
CA LYS A 88 4.35 -8.69 1.18
C LYS A 88 3.21 -8.47 2.16
N PRO A 89 2.72 -9.53 2.83
CA PRO A 89 1.74 -9.34 3.90
C PRO A 89 2.27 -8.44 5.01
N CYS A 90 1.39 -7.70 5.66
CA CYS A 90 1.69 -6.91 6.86
C CYS A 90 2.84 -5.92 6.67
N THR A 91 2.92 -5.31 5.49
CA THR A 91 4.03 -4.40 5.16
C THR A 91 3.49 -3.05 4.70
N ARG A 92 4.14 -1.98 5.13
CA ARG A 92 3.90 -0.63 4.63
C ARG A 92 5.05 -0.23 3.72
N TYR A 93 4.70 0.27 2.53
CA TYR A 93 5.66 0.71 1.53
C TYR A 93 5.61 2.21 1.36
N TYR A 94 6.78 2.83 1.36
CA TYR A 94 6.96 4.23 0.98
C TYR A 94 7.49 4.26 -0.44
N ILE A 95 6.69 4.76 -1.36
CA ILE A 95 6.99 4.77 -2.80
C ILE A 95 7.26 6.22 -3.21
N VAL A 96 8.34 6.42 -3.94
CA VAL A 96 8.77 7.75 -4.38
C VAL A 96 9.06 7.76 -5.87
N ALA A 97 9.05 8.98 -6.41
CA ALA A 97 9.57 9.26 -7.74
C ALA A 97 11.04 9.65 -7.65
N VAL A 98 11.86 9.04 -8.48
CA VAL A 98 13.26 9.46 -8.67
C VAL A 98 13.35 10.25 -9.96
N LYS A 99 13.84 11.49 -9.87
CA LYS A 99 13.99 12.40 -11.00
C LYS A 99 15.42 12.87 -11.12
N ALA A 100 15.95 12.90 -12.33
CA ALA A 100 17.26 13.49 -12.60
C ALA A 100 17.24 15.02 -12.48
N SER A 101 16.11 15.64 -12.79
CA SER A 101 15.92 17.10 -12.70
C SER A 101 14.50 17.40 -12.22
N ARG A 102 14.34 18.48 -11.49
CA ARG A 102 13.02 18.97 -11.06
C ARG A 102 12.10 19.32 -12.23
N LEU A 103 12.68 19.63 -13.37
CA LEU A 103 11.94 20.01 -14.56
C LEU A 103 11.45 18.82 -15.37
N ASP A 104 11.97 17.62 -15.10
CA ASP A 104 11.51 16.40 -15.77
C ASP A 104 10.09 16.06 -15.32
N SER A 105 9.21 15.79 -16.28
CA SER A 105 7.89 15.23 -15.98
C SER A 105 7.93 13.72 -15.83
N ASN A 106 8.93 13.06 -16.38
CA ASN A 106 9.15 11.62 -16.24
C ASN A 106 9.93 11.30 -14.96
N PHE A 107 9.67 10.13 -14.40
CA PHE A 107 10.32 9.69 -13.20
C PHE A 107 10.45 8.17 -13.19
N THR A 108 11.31 7.66 -12.32
CA THR A 108 11.43 6.23 -12.06
C THR A 108 10.84 5.94 -10.68
N PRO A 109 9.83 5.06 -10.59
CA PRO A 109 9.32 4.63 -9.29
C PRO A 109 10.36 3.84 -8.49
N ARG A 110 10.39 4.07 -7.19
CA ARG A 110 11.30 3.34 -6.28
C ARG A 110 10.65 3.17 -4.93
N ILE A 111 10.92 2.03 -4.29
CA ILE A 111 10.60 1.84 -2.87
C ILE A 111 11.65 2.58 -2.05
N ASP A 112 11.22 3.58 -1.32
CA ASP A 112 12.12 4.37 -0.46
C ASP A 112 12.38 3.64 0.86
N TYR A 113 11.34 3.03 1.40
CA TYR A 113 11.44 2.25 2.62
C TYR A 113 10.25 1.30 2.73
N GLU A 114 10.45 0.17 3.38
CA GLU A 114 9.37 -0.73 3.76
C GLU A 114 9.49 -1.09 5.23
N GLU A 115 8.35 -1.14 5.93
CA GLU A 115 8.33 -1.44 7.35
C GLU A 115 7.17 -2.39 7.68
N PRO A 116 7.32 -3.24 8.71
CA PRO A 116 6.21 -4.08 9.15
C PRO A 116 5.11 -3.24 9.78
N LEU A 117 3.85 -3.64 9.54
CA LEU A 117 2.70 -3.03 10.19
C LEU A 117 2.58 -3.55 11.62
N ALA A 118 2.52 -2.64 12.58
CA ALA A 118 2.35 -3.00 13.97
C ALA A 118 0.99 -3.72 14.20
N GLY A 119 1.03 -4.80 14.94
CA GLY A 119 -0.18 -5.57 15.28
C GLY A 119 -0.71 -6.44 14.16
N CYS A 120 -0.11 -6.41 12.98
CA CYS A 120 -0.50 -7.26 11.87
C CYS A 120 0.16 -8.62 11.97
N ARG A 121 -0.61 -9.68 11.69
CA ARG A 121 -0.08 -11.04 11.60
C ARG A 121 -0.28 -11.58 10.21
N SER A 122 0.81 -12.03 9.59
CA SER A 122 0.77 -12.77 8.35
C SER A 122 0.20 -14.17 8.59
N PRO A 123 -0.52 -14.76 7.61
CA PRO A 123 -0.92 -16.17 7.71
C PRO A 123 0.24 -17.14 7.94
N ALA A 124 1.46 -16.77 7.53
CA ALA A 124 2.66 -17.57 7.75
C ALA A 124 3.15 -17.55 9.20
N ASP A 125 2.73 -16.58 10.01
CA ASP A 125 3.14 -16.40 11.40
C ASP A 125 2.15 -17.00 12.41
N SER A 126 1.10 -17.59 11.91
CA SER A 126 0.06 -18.22 12.74
C SER A 126 0.33 -19.69 13.03
#